data_8780e55d9a4f9c5feeab5da274408957
#
_entry.id   8780e55d9a4f9c5feeab5da274408957
#
_cell.length_a   1.000
_cell.length_b   1.000
_cell.length_c   1.000
_cell.angle_alpha   90.00
_cell.angle_beta   90.00
_cell.angle_gamma   90.00
#
_symmetry.space_group_name_H-M   'P 1'
#
loop_
_entity.id
_entity.type
_entity.pdbx_description
1 polymer ?
#
loop_
_entity_poly.entity_id
_entity_poly.type
_entity_poly.pdbx_seq_one_letter_code
_entity_poly.pdbx_strand_id
1 'polypeptide(L)'
;MSTQKAPSHLTAEAKKIWREILDEYAIDDAAGLRILRVALEAFDRAQAARATIDKDGMTIKDKFDQTKPHPLLSVERDSRAAFLAGLKALNLDLEPLRDRPGRPAGR
;
A
#
# COMPACT_ATOMS: atom_id res chain seq x y z
N MET A 1 -25.52 1.55 1.95
CA MET A 1 -24.55 1.55 1.45
C MET A 1 -24.03 0.35 0.91
N SER A 2 -23.53 0.34 -0.06
CA SER A 2 -23.11 -0.78 -0.58
C SER A 2 -21.81 -1.05 -0.14
N THR A 3 -21.54 -2.21 0.13
CA THR A 3 -20.26 -2.50 0.46
C THR A 3 -19.70 -3.23 -0.65
N GLN A 4 -18.71 -2.68 -1.23
CA GLN A 4 -17.98 -3.33 -2.29
C GLN A 4 -17.14 -4.42 -1.69
N LYS A 5 -17.20 -5.59 -2.26
CA LYS A 5 -16.40 -6.68 -1.80
C LYS A 5 -14.96 -6.48 -2.17
N ALA A 6 -14.08 -6.83 -1.27
CA ALA A 6 -12.65 -6.78 -1.56
C ALA A 6 -12.31 -7.76 -2.67
N PRO A 7 -11.38 -7.43 -3.56
CA PRO A 7 -10.96 -8.38 -4.58
C PRO A 7 -10.46 -9.68 -3.95
N SER A 8 -10.84 -10.78 -4.55
CA SER A 8 -10.59 -12.08 -3.91
C SER A 8 -9.12 -12.45 -3.86
N HIS A 9 -8.31 -11.89 -4.74
CA HIS A 9 -6.89 -12.25 -4.79
C HIS A 9 -6.05 -11.54 -3.74
N LEU A 10 -6.61 -10.58 -3.01
CA LEU A 10 -5.84 -9.88 -1.99
C LEU A 10 -5.64 -10.77 -0.77
N THR A 11 -4.57 -10.53 -0.04
CA THR A 11 -4.36 -11.25 1.20
C THR A 11 -5.40 -10.86 2.23
N ALA A 12 -5.50 -11.63 3.30
CA ALA A 12 -6.44 -11.32 4.38
C ALA A 12 -6.18 -9.94 4.96
N GLU A 13 -4.91 -9.57 5.11
CA GLU A 13 -4.58 -8.26 5.65
C GLU A 13 -5.01 -7.15 4.70
N ALA A 14 -4.74 -7.32 3.40
CA ALA A 14 -5.14 -6.31 2.43
C ALA A 14 -6.67 -6.19 2.37
N LYS A 15 -7.38 -7.31 2.49
CA LYS A 15 -8.83 -7.25 2.51
C LYS A 15 -9.35 -6.52 3.73
N LYS A 16 -8.67 -6.67 4.85
CA LYS A 16 -9.04 -5.93 6.05
C LYS A 16 -8.85 -4.44 5.83
N ILE A 17 -7.74 -4.04 5.23
CA ILE A 17 -7.49 -2.63 4.94
C ILE A 17 -8.56 -2.10 3.98
N TRP A 18 -8.93 -2.89 2.99
CA TRP A 18 -9.97 -2.51 2.05
C TRP A 18 -11.25 -2.16 2.80
N ARG A 19 -11.68 -3.06 3.71
CA ARG A 19 -12.91 -2.82 4.44
C ARG A 19 -12.81 -1.61 5.36
N GLU A 20 -11.66 -1.44 6.01
CA GLU A 20 -11.45 -0.31 6.90
C GLU A 20 -11.54 1.01 6.16
N ILE A 21 -10.92 1.06 4.99
CA ILE A 21 -10.94 2.30 4.23
C ILE A 21 -12.33 2.60 3.71
N LEU A 22 -13.04 1.61 3.23
CA LEU A 22 -14.39 1.86 2.74
C LEU A 22 -15.35 2.23 3.84
N ASP A 23 -15.13 1.69 5.05
CA ASP A 23 -15.96 2.09 6.17
C ASP A 23 -15.72 3.52 6.58
N GLU A 24 -14.49 3.96 6.43
CA GLU A 24 -14.13 5.26 6.94
C GLU A 24 -14.32 6.37 5.94
N TYR A 25 -14.21 6.10 4.66
CA TYR A 25 -14.12 7.16 3.67
C TYR A 25 -15.19 7.12 2.60
N ALA A 26 -16.10 6.22 2.64
CA ALA A 26 -17.23 6.21 1.72
C ALA A 26 -16.83 6.32 0.25
N ILE A 27 -15.84 5.57 -0.15
CA ILE A 27 -15.40 5.56 -1.55
C ILE A 27 -16.35 4.66 -2.32
N ASP A 28 -17.07 5.20 -3.28
CA ASP A 28 -17.99 4.37 -4.04
C ASP A 28 -17.91 4.60 -5.54
N ASP A 29 -17.03 5.47 -6.01
CA ASP A 29 -16.90 5.66 -7.45
C ASP A 29 -15.91 4.67 -8.04
N ALA A 30 -16.09 4.35 -9.29
CA ALA A 30 -15.30 3.33 -9.94
C ALA A 30 -13.81 3.65 -9.94
N ALA A 31 -13.46 4.91 -10.16
CA ALA A 31 -12.06 5.28 -10.20
C ALA A 31 -11.41 5.13 -8.84
N GLY A 32 -12.11 5.55 -7.78
CA GLY A 32 -11.56 5.42 -6.43
C GLY A 32 -11.37 3.97 -6.04
N LEU A 33 -12.35 3.12 -6.37
CA LEU A 33 -12.23 1.71 -6.05
C LEU A 33 -11.08 1.05 -6.81
N ARG A 34 -10.84 1.48 -8.05
CA ARG A 34 -9.74 0.93 -8.81
C ARG A 34 -8.38 1.37 -8.23
N ILE A 35 -8.29 2.62 -7.81
CA ILE A 35 -7.07 3.11 -7.19
C ILE A 35 -6.82 2.33 -5.91
N LEU A 36 -7.84 2.10 -5.11
CA LEU A 36 -7.69 1.35 -3.87
C LEU A 36 -7.23 -0.08 -4.15
N ARG A 37 -7.79 -0.70 -5.17
CA ARG A 37 -7.40 -2.06 -5.53
C ARG A 37 -5.92 -2.11 -5.92
N VAL A 38 -5.48 -1.20 -6.78
CA VAL A 38 -4.09 -1.18 -7.21
C VAL A 38 -3.16 -0.92 -6.03
N ALA A 39 -3.56 -0.01 -5.15
CA ALA A 39 -2.76 0.29 -3.97
C ALA A 39 -2.61 -0.95 -3.08
N LEU A 40 -3.68 -1.71 -2.90
CA LEU A 40 -3.60 -2.88 -2.04
C LEU A 40 -2.87 -4.03 -2.68
N GLU A 41 -2.90 -4.12 -4.01
CA GLU A 41 -2.05 -5.08 -4.71
C GLU A 41 -0.58 -4.74 -4.48
N ALA A 42 -0.25 -3.46 -4.49
CA ALA A 42 1.11 -3.04 -4.19
C ALA A 42 1.47 -3.33 -2.73
N PHE A 43 0.53 -3.13 -1.82
CA PHE A 43 0.74 -3.47 -0.42
C PHE A 43 1.11 -4.95 -0.28
N ASP A 44 0.36 -5.82 -0.93
CA ASP A 44 0.63 -7.26 -0.85
C ASP A 44 2.00 -7.59 -1.43
N ARG A 45 2.37 -6.94 -2.53
CA ARG A 45 3.67 -7.18 -3.13
C ARG A 45 4.80 -6.72 -2.21
N ALA A 46 4.60 -5.58 -1.56
CA ALA A 46 5.60 -5.08 -0.62
C ALA A 46 5.75 -6.04 0.56
N GLN A 47 4.64 -6.57 1.07
CA GLN A 47 4.69 -7.48 2.19
C GLN A 47 5.37 -8.79 1.82
N ALA A 48 5.09 -9.31 0.63
CA ALA A 48 5.71 -10.53 0.18
C ALA A 48 7.22 -10.35 0.00
N ALA A 49 7.63 -9.23 -0.59
CA ALA A 49 9.05 -8.94 -0.76
C ALA A 49 9.73 -8.81 0.59
N ARG A 50 9.08 -8.12 1.54
CA ARG A 50 9.63 -7.95 2.86
C ARG A 50 9.82 -9.27 3.56
N ALA A 51 8.86 -10.16 3.47
CA ALA A 51 8.98 -11.47 4.11
C ALA A 51 10.16 -12.26 3.54
N THR A 52 10.37 -12.18 2.24
CA THR A 52 11.49 -12.88 1.63
C THR A 52 12.83 -12.27 2.05
N ILE A 53 12.89 -10.94 2.09
CA ILE A 53 14.10 -10.27 2.53
C ILE A 53 14.42 -10.62 3.98
N ASP A 54 13.38 -10.66 4.83
CA ASP A 54 13.58 -10.99 6.25
C ASP A 54 14.14 -12.40 6.40
N LYS A 55 13.71 -13.29 5.52
CA LYS A 55 14.19 -14.65 5.57
C LYS A 55 15.61 -14.77 5.02
N ASP A 56 15.90 -14.10 3.92
CA ASP A 56 17.17 -14.24 3.22
C ASP A 56 18.24 -13.27 3.68
N GLY A 57 17.86 -12.16 4.29
CA GLY A 57 18.80 -11.09 4.60
C GLY A 57 18.81 -10.06 3.49
N MET A 58 19.41 -8.92 3.78
CA MET A 58 19.41 -7.81 2.82
C MET A 58 20.42 -7.98 1.71
N THR A 59 21.33 -8.94 1.84
CA THR A 59 22.31 -9.20 0.81
C THR A 59 22.30 -10.66 0.42
N ILE A 60 22.72 -10.92 -0.79
CA ILE A 60 22.86 -12.30 -1.28
C ILE A 60 24.21 -12.41 -1.94
N LYS A 61 24.61 -13.63 -2.21
CA LYS A 61 25.84 -13.88 -2.96
C LYS A 61 25.49 -14.32 -4.35
N ASP A 62 26.21 -13.81 -5.34
CA ASP A 62 25.98 -14.22 -6.71
C ASP A 62 26.83 -15.44 -7.02
N LYS A 63 26.82 -15.85 -8.27
CA LYS A 63 27.55 -17.06 -8.66
C LYS A 63 29.07 -16.88 -8.59
N PHE A 64 29.54 -15.66 -8.45
CA PHE A 64 30.97 -15.40 -8.27
C PHE A 64 31.30 -15.16 -6.80
N ASP A 65 30.39 -15.51 -5.90
CA ASP A 65 30.56 -15.34 -4.46
C ASP A 65 30.73 -13.88 -4.05
N GLN A 66 30.19 -12.97 -4.83
CA GLN A 66 30.24 -11.56 -4.52
C GLN A 66 28.94 -11.16 -3.82
N THR A 67 29.06 -10.32 -2.80
CA THR A 67 27.91 -9.87 -2.05
C THR A 67 27.16 -8.78 -2.83
N LYS A 68 25.87 -8.93 -2.94
CA LYS A 68 25.04 -7.98 -3.65
C LYS A 68 23.80 -7.68 -2.83
N PRO A 69 23.16 -6.53 -3.05
CA PRO A 69 21.88 -6.27 -2.41
C PRO A 69 20.84 -7.29 -2.86
N HIS A 70 19.95 -7.66 -1.96
CA HIS A 70 18.89 -8.57 -2.33
C HIS A 70 18.05 -7.93 -3.44
N PRO A 71 17.72 -8.66 -4.51
CA PRO A 71 17.01 -8.07 -5.64
C PRO A 71 15.60 -7.57 -5.26
N LEU A 72 15.01 -8.07 -4.19
CA LEU A 72 13.68 -7.64 -3.80
C LEU A 72 13.68 -6.37 -2.97
N LEU A 73 14.86 -5.82 -2.62
CA LEU A 73 14.87 -4.56 -1.88
C LEU A 73 14.22 -3.45 -2.67
N SER A 74 14.51 -3.35 -3.97
CA SER A 74 13.89 -2.31 -4.78
C SER A 74 12.41 -2.59 -5.01
N VAL A 75 12.04 -3.86 -5.11
CA VAL A 75 10.63 -4.22 -5.27
C VAL A 75 9.84 -3.82 -4.04
N GLU A 76 10.37 -4.10 -2.85
CA GLU A 76 9.70 -3.73 -1.62
C GLU A 76 9.55 -2.21 -1.52
N ARG A 77 10.63 -1.49 -1.78
CA ARG A 77 10.60 -0.04 -1.70
C ARG A 77 9.60 0.56 -2.68
N ASP A 78 9.65 0.13 -3.94
CA ASP A 78 8.79 0.71 -4.96
C ASP A 78 7.33 0.33 -4.74
N SER A 79 7.08 -0.88 -4.26
CA SER A 79 5.71 -1.31 -3.99
C SER A 79 5.13 -0.58 -2.78
N ARG A 80 5.93 -0.36 -1.76
CA ARG A 80 5.49 0.41 -0.61
C ARG A 80 5.18 1.84 -1.03
N ALA A 81 6.04 2.42 -1.86
CA ALA A 81 5.80 3.77 -2.35
C ALA A 81 4.54 3.83 -3.20
N ALA A 82 4.27 2.79 -4.00
CA ALA A 82 3.07 2.76 -4.83
C ALA A 82 1.81 2.68 -3.95
N PHE A 83 1.86 1.91 -2.87
CA PHE A 83 0.74 1.84 -1.95
C PHE A 83 0.45 3.22 -1.36
N LEU A 84 1.48 3.88 -0.87
CA LEU A 84 1.29 5.19 -0.26
C LEU A 84 0.84 6.22 -1.28
N ALA A 85 1.35 6.15 -2.51
CA ALA A 85 0.92 7.06 -3.56
C ALA A 85 -0.56 6.84 -3.91
N GLY A 86 -1.00 5.58 -3.88
CA GLY A 86 -2.41 5.30 -4.12
C GLY A 86 -3.31 5.90 -3.06
N LEU A 87 -2.91 5.77 -1.79
CA LEU A 87 -3.68 6.38 -0.72
C LEU A 87 -3.72 7.89 -0.87
N LYS A 88 -2.61 8.48 -1.27
CA LYS A 88 -2.57 9.91 -1.50
C LYS A 88 -3.48 10.31 -2.66
N ALA A 89 -3.49 9.51 -3.72
CA ALA A 89 -4.34 9.80 -4.87
C ALA A 89 -5.82 9.75 -4.50
N LEU A 90 -6.18 8.98 -3.49
CA LEU A 90 -7.55 8.94 -3.01
C LEU A 90 -7.87 10.10 -2.10
N ASN A 91 -6.90 10.95 -1.80
CA ASN A 91 -7.10 12.10 -0.91
C ASN A 91 -7.53 11.67 0.48
N LEU A 92 -7.01 10.57 0.97
CA LEU A 92 -7.33 10.13 2.31
C LEU A 92 -6.39 10.81 3.28
N ASP A 93 -6.94 11.61 4.15
CA ASP A 93 -6.16 12.25 5.17
C ASP A 93 -6.14 11.40 6.38
N LEU A 94 -5.10 11.50 7.16
CA LEU A 94 -5.07 10.81 8.41
C LEU A 94 -6.12 11.35 9.36
N GLU A 95 -6.57 12.55 9.15
CA GLU A 95 -7.63 13.13 9.97
C GLU A 95 -8.71 13.67 9.07
N PRO A 96 -9.38 12.78 8.36
CA PRO A 96 -10.25 13.24 7.27
C PRO A 96 -11.43 14.07 7.70
N LEU A 97 -11.90 13.93 8.90
CA LEU A 97 -13.05 14.67 9.32
C LEU A 97 -12.74 15.77 10.29
N ARG A 98 -11.45 16.15 10.46
CA ARG A 98 -11.14 17.11 11.40
C ARG A 98 -10.77 18.35 10.81
N ASP A 99 -11.21 19.43 11.32
CA ASP A 99 -10.73 20.69 10.96
C ASP A 99 -9.35 20.82 11.44
N ARG A 100 -8.51 21.50 10.77
CA ARG A 100 -7.14 21.71 11.16
C ARG A 100 -6.95 23.18 11.38
N PRO A 101 -7.49 23.69 12.46
CA PRO A 101 -7.43 25.09 12.71
C PRO A 101 -6.03 25.51 12.77
N GLY A 102 -5.50 26.24 12.50
CA GLY A 102 -4.12 26.60 12.56
C GLY A 102 -3.38 26.25 11.34
N ARG A 103 -3.99 25.55 10.40
CA ARG A 103 -3.33 25.26 9.22
C ARG A 103 -3.66 26.29 8.21
N PRO A 104 -2.79 27.24 7.97
CA PRO A 104 -3.13 28.31 7.05
C PRO A 104 -3.17 27.78 5.66
N ALA A 105 -4.13 28.23 4.94
CA ALA A 105 -4.26 27.81 3.57
C ALA A 105 -3.10 28.38 2.78
N GLY A 106 -2.61 27.61 1.87
CA GLY A 106 -1.59 28.11 0.99
C GLY A 106 -0.21 28.21 1.58
N ARG A 107 0.00 27.67 2.72
CA ARG A 107 1.33 27.80 3.29
C ARG A 107 2.10 26.58 3.27
#